data_cbba7633afd1c78c8fc6b36078eb5c69
#
_entry.id   cbba7633afd1c78c8fc6b36078eb5c69
#
_cell.length_a   1.000
_cell.length_b   1.000
_cell.length_c   1.000
_cell.angle_alpha   90.00
_cell.angle_beta   90.00
_cell.angle_gamma   90.00
#
_symmetry.space_group_name_H-M   'P 1'
#
loop_
_entity.id
_entity.type
_entity.pdbx_description
1 polymer ?
#
loop_
_entity_poly.entity_id
_entity_poly.type
_entity_poly.pdbx_seq_one_letter_code
_entity_poly.pdbx_strand_id
1 'polypeptide(L)'
;ELLEKSTPEAPMWNIEKIRQGLKSNWNYIDGVMIKAVLQMYDVTKDEKYLKFADNFIDYRVHEDGTIDGYNIGEKNIDNVNAGKTLFELYDLTGKEKYRKAIDLVYSQIEIMPRCQNEARSFWHKDIYPNQVWLDGMYMGQPFYLEYETKFNNRKNYPDIFAQFKYVIENMKNPLNGLYYHAIDVSREA
;
A
#
# COMPACT_ATOMS: atom_id res chain seq x y z
N GLU A 1 21.01 12.37 7.04
CA GLU A 1 21.59 12.31 5.68
C GLU A 1 20.59 11.90 4.61
N LEU A 2 19.91 10.74 4.72
CA LEU A 2 18.93 10.28 3.72
C LEU A 2 17.78 11.29 3.54
N LEU A 3 17.17 11.73 4.65
CA LEU A 3 16.05 12.67 4.63
C LEU A 3 16.46 14.07 4.16
N GLU A 4 17.64 14.53 4.56
CA GLU A 4 18.19 15.86 4.18
C GLU A 4 18.41 15.99 2.67
N LYS A 5 18.68 14.86 1.99
CA LYS A 5 18.95 14.81 0.55
C LYS A 5 17.72 14.42 -0.28
N SER A 6 16.60 14.12 0.38
CA SER A 6 15.38 13.68 -0.30
C SER A 6 14.35 14.80 -0.40
N THR A 7 13.75 14.92 -1.57
CA THR A 7 12.55 15.73 -1.80
C THR A 7 11.41 14.84 -2.32
N PRO A 8 10.16 15.29 -2.30
CA PRO A 8 9.06 14.52 -2.88
C PRO A 8 9.25 14.18 -4.36
N GLU A 9 9.87 15.08 -5.14
CA GLU A 9 10.15 14.87 -6.56
C GLU A 9 11.31 13.92 -6.80
N ALA A 10 12.32 13.96 -5.93
CA ALA A 10 13.57 13.23 -6.09
C ALA A 10 14.03 12.58 -4.76
N PRO A 11 13.25 11.62 -4.23
CA PRO A 11 13.64 10.94 -3.01
C PRO A 11 14.82 9.99 -3.27
N MET A 12 15.82 10.03 -2.38
CA MET A 12 17.06 9.26 -2.54
C MET A 12 16.88 7.75 -2.63
N TRP A 13 15.75 7.21 -2.18
CA TRP A 13 15.39 5.80 -2.33
C TRP A 13 14.87 5.44 -3.74
N ASN A 14 14.59 6.45 -4.60
CA ASN A 14 14.22 6.26 -6.00
C ASN A 14 15.38 6.68 -6.94
N ILE A 15 16.60 6.27 -6.58
CA ILE A 15 17.84 6.67 -7.27
C ILE A 15 17.84 6.41 -8.78
N GLU A 16 17.18 5.34 -9.23
CA GLU A 16 17.10 5.00 -10.65
C GLU A 16 16.33 6.06 -11.43
N LYS A 17 15.22 6.56 -10.90
CA LYS A 17 14.47 7.67 -11.53
C LYS A 17 15.28 8.96 -11.53
N ILE A 18 15.98 9.25 -10.42
CA ILE A 18 16.84 10.43 -10.32
C ILE A 18 17.94 10.38 -11.39
N ARG A 19 18.62 9.24 -11.57
CA ARG A 19 19.66 9.05 -12.60
C ARG A 19 19.14 9.22 -14.02
N GLN A 20 17.88 8.89 -14.25
CA GLN A 20 17.21 9.06 -15.55
C GLN A 20 16.64 10.48 -15.75
N GLY A 21 16.77 11.38 -14.77
CA GLY A 21 16.19 12.73 -14.83
C GLY A 21 14.65 12.72 -14.73
N LEU A 22 14.05 11.63 -14.23
CA LEU A 22 12.61 11.48 -14.08
C LEU A 22 12.18 11.87 -12.67
N LYS A 23 11.02 12.49 -12.56
CA LYS A 23 10.37 12.73 -11.26
C LYS A 23 9.84 11.42 -10.69
N SER A 24 9.92 11.29 -9.37
CA SER A 24 9.22 10.23 -8.66
C SER A 24 7.70 10.46 -8.73
N ASN A 25 6.94 9.39 -8.78
CA ASN A 25 5.48 9.39 -8.68
C ASN A 25 5.05 8.52 -7.51
N TRP A 26 3.75 8.49 -7.22
CA TRP A 26 3.18 7.60 -6.19
C TRP A 26 3.59 6.15 -6.46
N ASN A 27 4.18 5.48 -5.47
CA ASN A 27 4.64 4.10 -5.60
C ASN A 27 4.79 3.42 -4.22
N TYR A 28 4.98 2.10 -4.23
CA TYR A 28 5.10 1.29 -3.01
C TYR A 28 6.36 1.59 -2.19
N ILE A 29 7.47 1.98 -2.83
CA ILE A 29 8.74 2.29 -2.13
C ILE A 29 8.54 3.51 -1.24
N ASP A 30 7.85 4.54 -1.73
CA ASP A 30 7.49 5.72 -0.94
C ASP A 30 6.68 5.29 0.30
N GLY A 31 5.73 4.35 0.13
CA GLY A 31 4.96 3.81 1.25
C GLY A 31 5.81 3.15 2.33
N VAL A 32 6.80 2.34 1.94
CA VAL A 32 7.74 1.70 2.87
C VAL A 32 8.57 2.75 3.60
N MET A 33 9.15 3.69 2.85
CA MET A 33 10.07 4.69 3.41
C MET A 33 9.37 5.69 4.31
N ILE A 34 8.22 6.22 3.89
CA ILE A 34 7.47 7.18 4.72
C ILE A 34 6.92 6.50 5.97
N LYS A 35 6.49 5.23 5.88
CA LYS A 35 6.08 4.47 7.08
C LYS A 35 7.25 4.31 8.06
N ALA A 36 8.46 4.02 7.57
CA ALA A 36 9.65 3.95 8.42
C ALA A 36 9.96 5.31 9.08
N VAL A 37 9.78 6.42 8.37
CA VAL A 37 9.95 7.78 8.93
C VAL A 37 8.92 8.06 10.03
N LEU A 38 7.67 7.69 9.83
CA LEU A 38 6.62 7.82 10.86
C LEU A 38 6.92 6.96 12.09
N GLN A 39 7.43 5.74 11.92
CA GLN A 39 7.91 4.91 13.03
C GLN A 39 9.08 5.56 13.77
N MET A 40 9.98 6.26 13.08
CA MET A 40 11.02 7.05 13.75
C MET A 40 10.44 8.19 14.59
N TYR A 41 9.37 8.85 14.10
CA TYR A 41 8.63 9.82 14.90
C TYR A 41 8.03 9.18 16.15
N ASP A 42 7.40 8.01 16.00
CA ASP A 42 6.80 7.28 17.13
C ASP A 42 7.80 6.95 18.24
N VAL A 43 8.99 6.51 17.87
CA VAL A 43 10.04 6.12 18.82
C VAL A 43 10.73 7.33 19.43
N THR A 44 11.05 8.34 18.63
CA THR A 44 11.90 9.46 19.06
C THR A 44 11.12 10.68 19.54
N LYS A 45 9.86 10.82 19.09
CA LYS A 45 9.03 12.01 19.23
C LYS A 45 9.67 13.29 18.68
N ASP A 46 10.66 13.15 17.78
CA ASP A 46 11.29 14.28 17.10
C ASP A 46 10.43 14.72 15.91
N GLU A 47 9.87 15.91 16.02
CA GLU A 47 8.93 16.53 15.05
C GLU A 47 9.49 16.61 13.62
N LYS A 48 10.80 16.57 13.45
CA LYS A 48 11.41 16.58 12.11
C LYS A 48 10.95 15.40 11.24
N TYR A 49 10.71 14.23 11.85
CA TYR A 49 10.26 13.04 11.12
C TYR A 49 8.80 13.18 10.68
N LEU A 50 7.92 13.63 11.58
CA LEU A 50 6.53 13.91 11.22
C LEU A 50 6.45 14.96 10.13
N LYS A 51 7.16 16.07 10.30
CA LYS A 51 7.18 17.16 9.31
C LYS A 51 7.69 16.69 7.94
N PHE A 52 8.71 15.83 7.92
CA PHE A 52 9.21 15.27 6.67
C PHE A 52 8.15 14.39 6.00
N ALA A 53 7.54 13.45 6.74
CA ALA A 53 6.54 12.53 6.22
C ALA A 53 5.29 13.30 5.72
N ASP A 54 4.82 14.25 6.50
CA ASP A 54 3.68 15.10 6.14
C ASP A 54 3.97 15.91 4.87
N ASN A 55 5.09 16.62 4.80
CA ASN A 55 5.46 17.40 3.61
C ASN A 55 5.58 16.52 2.36
N PHE A 56 6.12 15.29 2.51
CA PHE A 56 6.31 14.36 1.41
C PHE A 56 4.97 13.89 0.81
N ILE A 57 4.03 13.52 1.66
CA ILE A 57 2.70 13.04 1.24
C ILE A 57 1.82 14.23 0.81
N ASP A 58 1.88 15.35 1.53
CA ASP A 58 1.13 16.57 1.24
C ASP A 58 1.38 17.10 -0.18
N TYR A 59 2.62 16.99 -0.64
CA TYR A 59 3.01 17.39 -1.99
C TYR A 59 2.26 16.63 -3.08
N ARG A 60 1.87 15.38 -2.83
CA ARG A 60 1.21 14.52 -3.82
C ARG A 60 -0.31 14.51 -3.71
N VAL A 61 -0.85 14.82 -2.53
CA VAL A 61 -2.27 14.75 -2.25
C VAL A 61 -2.91 16.13 -2.39
N HIS A 62 -3.86 16.26 -3.31
CA HIS A 62 -4.61 17.48 -3.56
C HIS A 62 -5.78 17.65 -2.58
N GLU A 63 -6.32 18.86 -2.49
CA GLU A 63 -7.42 19.19 -1.56
C GLU A 63 -8.72 18.41 -1.83
N ASP A 64 -8.89 17.90 -3.05
CA ASP A 64 -10.02 17.05 -3.43
C ASP A 64 -9.78 15.54 -3.11
N GLY A 65 -8.59 15.19 -2.63
CA GLY A 65 -8.18 13.82 -2.31
C GLY A 65 -7.54 13.06 -3.47
N THR A 66 -7.42 13.68 -4.65
CA THR A 66 -6.67 13.07 -5.75
C THR A 66 -5.18 13.01 -5.44
N ILE A 67 -4.49 12.04 -6.01
CA ILE A 67 -3.08 11.75 -5.72
C ILE A 67 -2.29 11.75 -7.02
N ASP A 68 -1.21 12.55 -7.08
CA ASP A 68 -0.33 12.63 -8.24
C ASP A 68 0.31 11.27 -8.56
N GLY A 69 0.10 10.79 -9.79
CA GLY A 69 0.66 9.53 -10.27
C GLY A 69 -0.04 8.28 -9.73
N TYR A 70 -1.20 8.41 -9.11
CA TYR A 70 -2.05 7.30 -8.69
C TYR A 70 -3.26 7.14 -9.61
N ASN A 71 -3.42 5.96 -10.17
CA ASN A 71 -4.53 5.61 -11.05
C ASN A 71 -5.18 4.30 -10.60
N ILE A 72 -6.39 4.37 -10.06
CA ILE A 72 -7.14 3.20 -9.60
C ILE A 72 -7.43 2.19 -10.73
N GLY A 73 -7.49 2.67 -11.98
CA GLY A 73 -7.72 1.83 -13.16
C GLY A 73 -6.58 0.86 -13.47
N GLU A 74 -5.38 1.10 -12.97
CA GLU A 74 -4.27 0.15 -13.07
C GLU A 74 -4.50 -1.11 -12.23
N LYS A 75 -5.36 -1.04 -11.24
CA LYS A 75 -5.67 -2.15 -10.32
C LYS A 75 -4.41 -2.88 -9.86
N ASN A 76 -3.42 -2.09 -9.44
CA ASN A 76 -2.12 -2.56 -8.97
C ASN A 76 -2.08 -2.49 -7.44
N ILE A 77 -2.03 -3.66 -6.78
CA ILE A 77 -2.07 -3.73 -5.31
C ILE A 77 -0.85 -3.05 -4.67
N ASP A 78 0.30 -2.98 -5.36
CA ASP A 78 1.50 -2.31 -4.85
C ASP A 78 1.24 -0.82 -4.59
N ASN A 79 0.44 -0.19 -5.44
CA ASN A 79 0.15 1.25 -5.33
C ASN A 79 -0.71 1.59 -4.10
N VAL A 80 -1.37 0.59 -3.49
CA VAL A 80 -2.10 0.76 -2.22
C VAL A 80 -1.14 0.96 -1.04
N ASN A 81 0.09 0.44 -1.12
CA ASN A 81 1.02 0.44 0.01
C ASN A 81 1.30 1.83 0.58
N ALA A 82 1.51 2.83 -0.28
CA ALA A 82 1.74 4.20 0.19
C ALA A 82 0.51 4.80 0.88
N GLY A 83 -0.68 4.34 0.55
CA GLY A 83 -1.94 4.74 1.20
C GLY A 83 -1.99 4.43 2.70
N LYS A 84 -1.20 3.47 3.19
CA LYS A 84 -1.11 3.17 4.63
C LYS A 84 -0.61 4.34 5.46
N THR A 85 0.18 5.22 4.88
CA THR A 85 0.72 6.41 5.57
C THR A 85 -0.33 7.49 5.78
N LEU A 86 -1.37 7.50 4.95
CA LEU A 86 -2.45 8.49 5.01
C LEU A 86 -3.25 8.42 6.31
N PHE A 87 -3.47 7.21 6.86
CA PHE A 87 -4.22 7.04 8.11
C PHE A 87 -3.52 7.72 9.28
N GLU A 88 -2.23 7.44 9.46
CA GLU A 88 -1.44 7.99 10.54
C GLU A 88 -1.28 9.51 10.39
N LEU A 89 -1.04 10.00 9.17
CA LEU A 89 -0.97 11.42 8.89
C LEU A 89 -2.32 12.13 9.11
N TYR A 90 -3.43 11.48 8.76
CA TYR A 90 -4.76 12.01 9.05
C TYR A 90 -4.99 12.14 10.56
N ASP A 91 -4.68 11.07 11.34
CA ASP A 91 -4.82 11.08 12.79
C ASP A 91 -3.95 12.16 13.46
N LEU A 92 -2.73 12.40 12.95
CA LEU A 92 -1.78 13.34 13.55
C LEU A 92 -2.00 14.80 13.11
N THR A 93 -2.49 15.01 11.89
CA THR A 93 -2.58 16.37 11.30
C THR A 93 -4.00 16.90 11.17
N GLY A 94 -5.00 16.00 11.11
CA GLY A 94 -6.41 16.37 10.86
C GLY A 94 -6.69 16.89 9.45
N LYS A 95 -5.77 16.71 8.48
CA LYS A 95 -5.96 17.22 7.11
C LYS A 95 -7.01 16.40 6.36
N GLU A 96 -8.16 17.00 6.07
CA GLU A 96 -9.29 16.35 5.39
C GLU A 96 -8.94 15.78 3.99
N LYS A 97 -7.97 16.36 3.31
CA LYS A 97 -7.49 15.80 2.04
C LYS A 97 -6.93 14.39 2.18
N TYR A 98 -6.31 14.04 3.32
CA TYR A 98 -5.84 12.68 3.57
C TYR A 98 -7.01 11.72 3.76
N ARG A 99 -8.08 12.16 4.43
CA ARG A 99 -9.31 11.35 4.55
C ARG A 99 -9.93 11.03 3.18
N LYS A 100 -10.02 12.04 2.31
CA LYS A 100 -10.52 11.85 0.94
C LYS A 100 -9.59 10.94 0.11
N ALA A 101 -8.27 11.09 0.27
CA ALA A 101 -7.29 10.23 -0.40
C ALA A 101 -7.38 8.77 0.08
N ILE A 102 -7.64 8.54 1.37
CA ILE A 102 -7.93 7.20 1.90
C ILE A 102 -9.14 6.59 1.19
N ASP A 103 -10.22 7.35 0.99
CA ASP A 103 -11.41 6.87 0.28
C ASP A 103 -11.10 6.56 -1.19
N LEU A 104 -10.28 7.38 -1.84
CA LEU A 104 -9.82 7.12 -3.21
C LEU A 104 -9.04 5.80 -3.29
N VAL A 105 -8.09 5.57 -2.38
CA VAL A 105 -7.32 4.32 -2.37
C VAL A 105 -8.22 3.12 -2.04
N TYR A 106 -9.18 3.27 -1.14
CA TYR A 106 -10.15 2.21 -0.84
C TYR A 106 -11.01 1.87 -2.05
N SER A 107 -11.39 2.83 -2.89
CA SER A 107 -12.14 2.56 -4.11
C SER A 107 -11.40 1.64 -5.08
N GLN A 108 -10.05 1.63 -5.07
CA GLN A 108 -9.28 0.62 -5.80
C GLN A 108 -9.48 -0.79 -5.20
N ILE A 109 -9.49 -0.92 -3.87
CA ILE A 109 -9.75 -2.22 -3.21
C ILE A 109 -11.10 -2.80 -3.66
N GLU A 110 -12.13 -1.96 -3.79
CA GLU A 110 -13.46 -2.39 -4.20
C GLU A 110 -13.51 -2.92 -5.65
N ILE A 111 -12.68 -2.38 -6.54
CA ILE A 111 -12.65 -2.77 -7.96
C ILE A 111 -11.53 -3.76 -8.30
N MET A 112 -10.73 -4.19 -7.31
CA MET A 112 -9.68 -5.19 -7.57
C MET A 112 -10.27 -6.49 -8.12
N PRO A 113 -9.72 -7.02 -9.21
CA PRO A 113 -10.15 -8.31 -9.75
C PRO A 113 -9.87 -9.43 -8.74
N ARG A 114 -10.70 -10.47 -8.79
CA ARG A 114 -10.68 -11.59 -7.85
C ARG A 114 -10.40 -12.90 -8.55
N CYS A 115 -9.58 -13.73 -7.92
CA CYS A 115 -9.39 -15.12 -8.31
C CYS A 115 -10.69 -15.94 -8.14
N GLN A 116 -10.81 -17.03 -8.87
CA GLN A 116 -11.90 -18.01 -8.74
C GLN A 116 -11.57 -19.09 -7.69
N ASN A 117 -10.80 -18.74 -6.65
CA ASN A 117 -10.54 -19.60 -5.51
C ASN A 117 -11.57 -19.38 -4.39
N GLU A 118 -11.58 -20.25 -3.39
CA GLU A 118 -12.51 -20.20 -2.26
C GLU A 118 -12.43 -18.86 -1.47
N ALA A 119 -11.22 -18.28 -1.38
CA ALA A 119 -10.98 -17.00 -0.70
C ALA A 119 -11.29 -15.79 -1.58
N ARG A 120 -11.55 -15.99 -2.87
CA ARG A 120 -11.70 -14.90 -3.83
C ARG A 120 -10.58 -13.88 -3.71
N SER A 121 -9.34 -14.38 -3.60
CA SER A 121 -8.15 -13.55 -3.39
C SER A 121 -8.01 -12.47 -4.46
N PHE A 122 -7.47 -11.32 -4.11
CA PHE A 122 -7.14 -10.30 -5.10
C PHE A 122 -6.12 -10.81 -6.11
N TRP A 123 -6.27 -10.44 -7.37
CA TRP A 123 -5.12 -10.46 -8.28
C TRP A 123 -4.10 -9.46 -7.77
N HIS A 124 -2.81 -9.78 -7.94
CA HIS A 124 -1.76 -8.84 -7.57
C HIS A 124 -1.81 -7.57 -8.42
N LYS A 125 -2.03 -7.72 -9.74
CA LYS A 125 -2.22 -6.63 -10.72
C LYS A 125 -3.16 -7.08 -11.82
N ASP A 126 -3.82 -6.13 -12.47
CA ASP A 126 -4.68 -6.41 -13.62
C ASP A 126 -3.92 -7.14 -14.76
N ILE A 127 -2.64 -6.78 -14.95
CA ILE A 127 -1.77 -7.41 -15.96
C ILE A 127 -1.27 -8.81 -15.58
N TYR A 128 -1.54 -9.29 -14.35
CA TYR A 128 -1.21 -10.63 -13.87
C TYR A 128 -2.49 -11.35 -13.43
N PRO A 129 -3.34 -11.78 -14.37
CA PRO A 129 -4.63 -12.39 -14.05
C PRO A 129 -4.45 -13.67 -13.24
N ASN A 130 -5.31 -13.86 -12.23
CA ASN A 130 -5.34 -15.01 -11.32
C ASN A 130 -4.06 -15.22 -10.48
N GLN A 131 -3.14 -14.26 -10.44
CA GLN A 131 -1.94 -14.39 -9.61
C GLN A 131 -2.14 -13.74 -8.24
N VAL A 132 -1.88 -14.53 -7.20
CA VAL A 132 -1.79 -14.09 -5.81
C VAL A 132 -0.32 -14.05 -5.42
N TRP A 133 0.17 -12.91 -4.98
CA TRP A 133 1.56 -12.74 -4.58
C TRP A 133 1.67 -12.52 -3.08
N LEU A 134 2.69 -13.11 -2.46
CA LEU A 134 2.92 -13.02 -1.02
C LEU A 134 3.11 -11.57 -0.54
N ASP A 135 3.86 -10.78 -1.28
CA ASP A 135 4.06 -9.35 -0.99
C ASP A 135 2.78 -8.53 -1.16
N GLY A 136 1.83 -8.95 -2.01
CA GLY A 136 0.52 -8.33 -2.11
C GLY A 136 -0.26 -8.33 -0.79
N MET A 137 -0.02 -9.34 0.07
CA MET A 137 -0.58 -9.39 1.42
C MET A 137 -0.03 -8.26 2.30
N TYR A 138 1.24 -7.90 2.14
CA TYR A 138 1.83 -6.74 2.81
C TYR A 138 1.40 -5.42 2.16
N MET A 139 1.32 -5.37 0.83
CA MET A 139 1.03 -4.13 0.10
C MET A 139 -0.41 -3.64 0.33
N GLY A 140 -1.40 -4.53 0.22
CA GLY A 140 -2.82 -4.15 0.22
C GLY A 140 -3.56 -4.43 1.52
N GLN A 141 -3.35 -5.59 2.14
CA GLN A 141 -4.22 -6.03 3.23
C GLN A 141 -4.16 -5.17 4.49
N PRO A 142 -3.00 -4.61 4.94
CA PRO A 142 -2.97 -3.72 6.09
C PRO A 142 -3.77 -2.43 5.86
N PHE A 143 -3.73 -1.87 4.64
CA PHE A 143 -4.56 -0.72 4.29
C PHE A 143 -6.05 -1.09 4.35
N TYR A 144 -6.42 -2.22 3.75
CA TYR A 144 -7.80 -2.70 3.74
C TYR A 144 -8.32 -2.93 5.18
N LEU A 145 -7.52 -3.59 6.02
CA LEU A 145 -7.88 -3.84 7.42
C LEU A 145 -8.06 -2.55 8.21
N GLU A 146 -7.17 -1.57 8.02
CA GLU A 146 -7.24 -0.30 8.74
C GLU A 146 -8.47 0.52 8.31
N TYR A 147 -8.78 0.55 7.00
CA TYR A 147 -10.01 1.19 6.51
C TYR A 147 -11.25 0.56 7.13
N GLU A 148 -11.34 -0.77 7.10
CA GLU A 148 -12.46 -1.52 7.69
C GLU A 148 -12.59 -1.25 9.20
N THR A 149 -11.46 -1.12 9.89
CA THR A 149 -11.43 -0.84 11.32
C THR A 149 -11.95 0.55 11.65
N LYS A 150 -11.48 1.54 10.92
CA LYS A 150 -11.74 2.96 11.23
C LYS A 150 -13.07 3.46 10.64
N PHE A 151 -13.44 3.01 9.44
CA PHE A 151 -14.48 3.67 8.65
C PHE A 151 -15.61 2.78 8.17
N ASN A 152 -15.49 1.44 8.23
CA ASN A 152 -16.47 0.52 7.67
C ASN A 152 -16.98 -0.54 8.65
N ASN A 153 -16.90 -0.28 9.96
CA ASN A 153 -17.41 -1.16 11.01
C ASN A 153 -16.95 -2.63 10.89
N ARG A 154 -15.75 -2.88 10.34
CA ARG A 154 -15.15 -4.21 10.18
C ARG A 154 -15.95 -5.14 9.27
N LYS A 155 -16.75 -4.59 8.37
CA LYS A 155 -17.69 -5.33 7.51
C LYS A 155 -16.99 -6.42 6.69
N ASN A 156 -15.81 -6.11 6.15
CA ASN A 156 -15.07 -7.00 5.25
C ASN A 156 -13.91 -7.75 5.93
N TYR A 157 -13.87 -7.82 7.26
CA TYR A 157 -12.90 -8.64 7.99
C TYR A 157 -12.90 -10.11 7.54
N PRO A 158 -14.07 -10.76 7.31
CA PRO A 158 -14.08 -12.15 6.82
C PRO A 158 -13.36 -12.32 5.49
N ASP A 159 -13.48 -11.35 4.56
CA ASP A 159 -12.77 -11.37 3.27
C ASP A 159 -11.25 -11.29 3.47
N ILE A 160 -10.80 -10.37 4.31
CA ILE A 160 -9.37 -10.21 4.62
C ILE A 160 -8.80 -11.50 5.23
N PHE A 161 -9.48 -12.07 6.22
CA PHE A 161 -9.03 -13.29 6.87
C PHE A 161 -9.04 -14.50 5.93
N ALA A 162 -10.04 -14.61 5.04
CA ALA A 162 -10.08 -15.67 4.05
C ALA A 162 -8.86 -15.61 3.10
N GLN A 163 -8.46 -14.42 2.67
CA GLN A 163 -7.30 -14.24 1.81
C GLN A 163 -5.98 -14.61 2.54
N PHE A 164 -5.80 -14.21 3.80
CA PHE A 164 -4.65 -14.64 4.61
C PHE A 164 -4.63 -16.15 4.82
N LYS A 165 -5.78 -16.74 5.17
CA LYS A 165 -5.91 -18.17 5.35
C LYS A 165 -5.49 -18.93 4.10
N TYR A 166 -5.99 -18.52 2.93
CA TYR A 166 -5.63 -19.12 1.64
C TYR A 166 -4.12 -19.11 1.40
N VAL A 167 -3.44 -17.99 1.62
CA VAL A 167 -1.99 -17.88 1.47
C VAL A 167 -1.25 -18.81 2.43
N ILE A 168 -1.67 -18.86 3.70
CA ILE A 168 -1.04 -19.72 4.72
C ILE A 168 -1.17 -21.20 4.35
N GLU A 169 -2.30 -21.62 3.82
CA GLU A 169 -2.61 -23.02 3.53
C GLU A 169 -2.04 -23.48 2.18
N ASN A 170 -1.99 -22.59 1.16
CA ASN A 170 -1.68 -22.97 -0.22
C ASN A 170 -0.31 -22.51 -0.73
N MET A 171 0.30 -21.48 -0.09
CA MET A 171 1.58 -20.95 -0.56
C MET A 171 2.77 -21.40 0.29
N LYS A 172 2.57 -22.21 1.31
CA LYS A 172 3.66 -22.72 2.15
C LYS A 172 4.26 -23.98 1.56
N ASN A 173 5.58 -23.99 1.33
CA ASN A 173 6.29 -25.19 0.92
C ASN A 173 6.39 -26.18 2.11
N PRO A 174 5.81 -27.39 2.01
CA PRO A 174 5.78 -28.35 3.12
C PRO A 174 7.17 -28.91 3.46
N LEU A 175 8.13 -28.85 2.53
CA LEU A 175 9.46 -29.43 2.72
C LEU A 175 10.39 -28.55 3.55
N ASN A 176 10.26 -27.22 3.44
CA ASN A 176 11.16 -26.29 4.11
C ASN A 176 10.45 -25.22 4.95
N GLY A 177 9.11 -25.17 4.91
CA GLY A 177 8.30 -24.23 5.67
C GLY A 177 8.33 -22.78 5.16
N LEU A 178 9.04 -22.50 4.08
CA LEU A 178 9.04 -21.17 3.44
C LEU A 178 7.81 -20.98 2.56
N TYR A 179 7.44 -19.73 2.32
CA TYR A 179 6.34 -19.40 1.42
C TYR A 179 6.86 -19.17 0.00
N TYR A 180 6.12 -19.65 -0.99
CA TYR A 180 6.33 -19.26 -2.38
C TYR A 180 6.03 -17.78 -2.56
N HIS A 181 6.73 -17.14 -3.48
CA HIS A 181 6.54 -15.73 -3.80
C HIS A 181 5.16 -15.45 -4.40
N ALA A 182 4.71 -16.31 -5.30
CA ALA A 182 3.43 -16.17 -5.98
C ALA A 182 2.82 -17.54 -6.32
N ILE A 183 1.51 -17.54 -6.53
CA ILE A 183 0.74 -18.67 -7.03
C ILE A 183 -0.18 -18.18 -8.16
N ASP A 184 -0.29 -18.98 -9.22
CA ASP A 184 -1.26 -18.75 -10.30
C ASP A 184 -2.43 -19.71 -10.11
N VAL A 185 -3.53 -19.19 -9.57
CA VAL A 185 -4.73 -19.98 -9.21
C VAL A 185 -5.37 -20.65 -10.41
N SER A 186 -5.18 -20.15 -11.63
CA SER A 186 -5.74 -20.76 -12.84
C SER A 186 -5.05 -22.07 -13.26
N ARG A 187 -3.88 -22.36 -12.67
CA ARG A 187 -3.07 -23.56 -12.97
C ARG A 187 -3.15 -24.63 -11.89
N GLU A 188 -3.93 -24.40 -10.84
CA GLU A 188 -4.25 -25.35 -9.79
C GLU A 188 -5.45 -26.21 -10.24
N ALA A 189 -5.23 -27.15 -11.14
CA ALA A 189 -6.23 -28.14 -11.53
C ALA A 189 -5.63 -29.56 -11.53
#